data_9d869f9c7668e384a231481ca13b97cd
#
_entry.id   9d869f9c7668e384a231481ca13b97cd
#
_cell.length_a   1.000
_cell.length_b   1.000
_cell.length_c   1.000
_cell.angle_alpha   90.00
_cell.angle_beta   90.00
_cell.angle_gamma   90.00
#
_symmetry.space_group_name_H-M   'P 1'
#
loop_
_entity.id
_entity.type
_entity.pdbx_description
1 polymer ?
#
loop_
_entity_poly.entity_id
_entity_poly.type
_entity_poly.pdbx_seq_one_letter_code
_entity_poly.pdbx_strand_id
1 'polypeptide(L)'
;MDIVLHTQKNITVVRAIGEDAEDYLQSQLTINLKNLNPGEIRYGMRLSLKGRVLAGVYVMRFGPEDFVLLSRGTEPSALIELLEENVIADEVDFSDESADWKLQAVWGEGLTENLGFPLPETQ
;
A
#
# COMPACT_ATOMS: atom_id res chain seq x y z
N MET A 1 8.13 -22.77 19.70
CA MET A 1 8.20 -21.71 18.71
C MET A 1 8.11 -20.34 19.39
N ASP A 2 9.09 -19.53 19.14
CA ASP A 2 9.09 -18.17 19.70
C ASP A 2 8.42 -17.22 18.70
N ILE A 3 7.47 -16.46 19.20
CA ILE A 3 6.77 -15.48 18.39
C ILE A 3 7.07 -14.10 18.94
N VAL A 4 7.54 -13.22 18.07
CA VAL A 4 7.88 -11.85 18.44
C VAL A 4 6.96 -10.89 17.67
N LEU A 5 6.30 -10.02 18.40
CA LEU A 5 5.48 -8.96 17.83
C LEU A 5 6.23 -7.64 17.93
N HIS A 6 6.32 -6.96 16.82
CA HIS A 6 7.01 -5.67 16.76
C HIS A 6 6.12 -4.65 16.07
N THR A 7 5.73 -3.61 16.80
CA THR A 7 4.91 -2.55 16.24
C THR A 7 5.77 -1.62 15.41
N GLN A 8 5.43 -1.47 14.14
CA GLN A 8 6.14 -0.57 13.24
C GLN A 8 5.69 0.85 13.51
N LYS A 9 6.67 1.74 13.64
CA LYS A 9 6.43 3.17 13.80
C LYS A 9 6.73 3.87 12.48
N ASN A 10 6.16 5.04 12.30
CA ASN A 10 6.40 5.87 11.12
C ASN A 10 6.02 5.18 9.82
N ILE A 11 4.98 4.36 9.86
CA ILE A 11 4.44 3.77 8.66
C ILE A 11 3.44 4.74 8.05
N THR A 12 3.52 4.89 6.73
CA THR A 12 2.56 5.69 5.99
C THR A 12 1.50 4.77 5.42
N VAL A 13 0.24 5.13 5.62
CA VAL A 13 -0.90 4.39 5.08
C VAL A 13 -1.78 5.36 4.32
N VAL A 14 -1.96 5.09 3.03
CA VAL A 14 -2.79 5.90 2.15
C VAL A 14 -3.90 5.03 1.59
N ARG A 15 -5.14 5.50 1.69
CA ARG A 15 -6.29 4.82 1.11
C ARG A 15 -6.58 5.40 -0.27
N ALA A 16 -6.77 4.55 -1.25
CA ALA A 16 -7.12 4.95 -2.61
C ALA A 16 -8.47 4.35 -2.95
N ILE A 17 -9.46 5.20 -3.21
CA ILE A 17 -10.83 4.77 -3.48
C ILE A 17 -11.34 5.48 -4.74
N GLY A 18 -12.00 4.73 -5.61
CA GLY A 18 -12.63 5.31 -6.79
C GLY A 18 -12.76 4.29 -7.91
N GLU A 19 -13.68 4.58 -8.84
CA GLU A 19 -13.90 3.64 -9.94
C GLU A 19 -12.70 3.51 -10.86
N ASP A 20 -11.81 4.52 -10.88
CA ASP A 20 -10.60 4.48 -11.68
C ASP A 20 -9.35 4.10 -10.87
N ALA A 21 -9.52 3.74 -9.59
CA ALA A 21 -8.37 3.48 -8.73
C ALA A 21 -7.47 2.38 -9.27
N GLU A 22 -8.04 1.26 -9.71
CA GLU A 22 -7.24 0.15 -10.22
C GLU A 22 -6.44 0.58 -11.46
N ASP A 23 -7.11 1.15 -12.44
CA ASP A 23 -6.45 1.56 -13.68
C ASP A 23 -5.41 2.65 -13.42
N TYR A 24 -5.75 3.60 -12.57
CA TYR A 24 -4.83 4.68 -12.27
C TYR A 24 -3.58 4.18 -11.56
N LEU A 25 -3.74 3.38 -10.49
CA LEU A 25 -2.61 2.83 -9.76
C LEU A 25 -1.77 1.90 -10.65
N GLN A 26 -2.43 1.13 -11.52
CA GLN A 26 -1.74 0.27 -12.47
C GLN A 26 -0.81 1.08 -13.36
N SER A 27 -1.22 2.28 -13.74
CA SER A 27 -0.42 3.14 -14.60
C SER A 27 0.73 3.82 -13.87
N GLN A 28 0.65 3.94 -12.54
CA GLN A 28 1.64 4.67 -11.75
C GLN A 28 2.68 3.78 -11.08
N LEU A 29 2.37 2.52 -10.88
CA LEU A 29 3.22 1.60 -10.12
C LEU A 29 3.76 0.49 -11.01
N THR A 30 4.84 -0.13 -10.57
CA THR A 30 5.54 -1.17 -11.35
C THR A 30 4.90 -2.54 -11.27
N ILE A 31 3.75 -2.68 -10.63
CA ILE A 31 3.11 -3.97 -10.38
C ILE A 31 1.84 -4.13 -11.18
N ASN A 32 1.43 -5.38 -11.37
CA ASN A 32 0.17 -5.69 -12.00
C ASN A 32 -0.90 -5.83 -10.92
N LEU A 33 -1.86 -4.91 -10.93
CA LEU A 33 -2.96 -4.92 -9.96
C LEU A 33 -4.19 -5.65 -10.46
N LYS A 34 -4.25 -5.94 -11.75
CA LYS A 34 -5.44 -6.56 -12.35
C LYS A 34 -5.73 -7.94 -11.78
N ASN A 35 -4.69 -8.67 -11.40
CA ASN A 35 -4.84 -10.00 -10.82
C ASN A 35 -4.62 -10.04 -9.32
N LEU A 36 -4.67 -8.88 -8.67
CA LEU A 36 -4.57 -8.81 -7.21
C LEU A 36 -5.96 -9.02 -6.61
N ASN A 37 -6.12 -10.07 -5.82
CA ASN A 37 -7.40 -10.41 -5.19
C ASN A 37 -7.58 -9.69 -3.87
N PRO A 38 -8.83 -9.52 -3.40
CA PRO A 38 -9.06 -8.91 -2.09
C PRO A 38 -8.28 -9.63 -1.00
N GLY A 39 -7.62 -8.88 -0.15
CA GLY A 39 -6.79 -9.40 0.92
C GLY A 39 -5.36 -9.73 0.54
N GLU A 40 -5.05 -9.73 -0.75
CA GLU A 40 -3.68 -9.95 -1.19
C GLU A 40 -2.88 -8.66 -1.16
N ILE A 41 -1.56 -8.80 -0.96
CA ILE A 41 -0.61 -7.69 -0.91
C ILE A 41 0.46 -7.89 -1.97
N ARG A 42 0.86 -6.80 -2.61
CA ARG A 42 1.93 -6.84 -3.60
C ARG A 42 2.79 -5.59 -3.46
N TYR A 43 4.11 -5.78 -3.56
CA TYR A 43 5.04 -4.66 -3.48
C TYR A 43 5.28 -4.07 -4.86
N GLY A 44 5.29 -2.75 -4.95
CA GLY A 44 5.59 -2.04 -6.18
C GLY A 44 6.29 -0.73 -5.92
N MET A 45 6.70 -0.06 -7.00
CA MET A 45 7.44 1.19 -6.91
C MET A 45 6.84 2.24 -7.83
N ARG A 46 6.87 3.48 -7.36
CA ARG A 46 6.58 4.65 -8.17
C ARG A 46 7.90 5.16 -8.72
N LEU A 47 8.03 5.22 -10.03
CA LEU A 47 9.26 5.63 -10.66
C LEU A 47 9.10 6.99 -11.33
N SER A 48 10.23 7.72 -11.45
CA SER A 48 10.28 8.92 -12.27
C SER A 48 10.35 8.53 -13.75
N LEU A 49 10.21 9.50 -14.62
CA LEU A 49 10.31 9.26 -16.06
C LEU A 49 11.67 8.66 -16.46
N LYS A 50 12.70 8.91 -15.65
CA LYS A 50 14.04 8.38 -15.91
C LYS A 50 14.30 7.04 -15.22
N GLY A 51 13.27 6.45 -14.61
CA GLY A 51 13.39 5.17 -13.96
C GLY A 51 13.93 5.19 -12.54
N ARG A 52 14.03 6.38 -11.93
CA ARG A 52 14.49 6.48 -10.53
C ARG A 52 13.34 6.15 -9.59
N VAL A 53 13.63 5.39 -8.53
CA VAL A 53 12.62 5.07 -7.53
C VAL A 53 12.29 6.30 -6.70
N LEU A 54 11.02 6.70 -6.72
CA LEU A 54 10.53 7.83 -5.93
C LEU A 54 9.89 7.36 -4.63
N ALA A 55 9.25 6.20 -4.65
CA ALA A 55 8.66 5.60 -3.45
C ALA A 55 8.43 4.11 -3.69
N GLY A 56 8.53 3.33 -2.61
CA GLY A 56 8.16 1.92 -2.61
C GLY A 56 6.91 1.75 -1.78
N VAL A 57 5.97 0.94 -2.24
CA VAL A 57 4.71 0.75 -1.56
C VAL A 57 4.28 -0.72 -1.60
N TYR A 58 3.63 -1.14 -0.52
CA TYR A 58 2.86 -2.38 -0.51
C TYR A 58 1.42 -2.02 -0.79
N VAL A 59 0.82 -2.67 -1.78
CA VAL A 59 -0.57 -2.41 -2.15
C VAL A 59 -1.41 -3.60 -1.76
N MET A 60 -2.45 -3.35 -0.98
CA MET A 60 -3.43 -4.36 -0.61
C MET A 60 -4.77 -3.96 -1.21
N ARG A 61 -5.45 -4.93 -1.83
CA ARG A 61 -6.79 -4.69 -2.36
C ARG A 61 -7.82 -5.06 -1.29
N PHE A 62 -8.74 -4.13 -1.04
CA PHE A 62 -9.90 -4.40 -0.17
C PHE A 62 -11.15 -4.69 -0.99
N GLY A 63 -11.24 -4.15 -2.19
CA GLY A 63 -12.37 -4.36 -3.06
C GLY A 63 -12.05 -3.92 -4.47
N PRO A 64 -13.04 -3.93 -5.39
CA PRO A 64 -12.79 -3.57 -6.79
C PRO A 64 -12.28 -2.14 -6.96
N GLU A 65 -12.70 -1.24 -6.07
CA GLU A 65 -12.38 0.19 -6.17
C GLU A 65 -11.72 0.72 -4.91
N ASP A 66 -11.13 -0.17 -4.12
CA ASP A 66 -10.64 0.17 -2.79
C ASP A 66 -9.30 -0.49 -2.52
N PHE A 67 -8.26 0.35 -2.36
CA PHE A 67 -6.89 -0.09 -2.13
C PHE A 67 -6.28 0.63 -0.95
N VAL A 68 -5.35 -0.06 -0.29
CA VAL A 68 -4.54 0.53 0.77
C VAL A 68 -3.08 0.42 0.37
N LEU A 69 -2.37 1.53 0.46
CA LEU A 69 -0.95 1.60 0.13
C LEU A 69 -0.16 1.86 1.41
N LEU A 70 0.82 1.02 1.66
CA LEU A 70 1.67 1.09 2.85
C LEU A 70 3.08 1.44 2.42
N SER A 71 3.70 2.42 3.05
CA SER A 71 5.05 2.83 2.72
C SER A 71 5.86 3.13 3.96
N ARG A 72 7.15 2.83 3.89
CA ARG A 72 8.12 3.24 4.89
C ARG A 72 9.02 4.28 4.27
N GLY A 73 9.37 5.28 5.05
CA GLY A 73 10.34 6.29 4.61
C GLY A 73 9.80 7.39 3.74
N THR A 74 8.52 7.33 3.38
CA THR A 74 7.87 8.41 2.63
C THR A 74 6.74 8.95 3.49
N GLU A 75 6.76 10.24 3.77
CA GLU A 75 5.70 10.83 4.59
C GLU A 75 4.35 10.80 3.87
N PRO A 76 3.24 10.75 4.62
CA PRO A 76 1.91 10.64 4.00
C PRO A 76 1.61 11.73 2.98
N SER A 77 1.92 12.97 3.31
CA SER A 77 1.65 14.09 2.38
C SER A 77 2.49 13.97 1.12
N ALA A 78 3.75 13.54 1.27
CA ALA A 78 4.64 13.37 0.11
C ALA A 78 4.18 12.22 -0.77
N LEU A 79 3.73 11.12 -0.18
CA LEU A 79 3.24 9.99 -0.95
C LEU A 79 1.96 10.35 -1.71
N ILE A 80 1.03 11.02 -1.05
CA ILE A 80 -0.21 11.45 -1.70
C ILE A 80 0.11 12.39 -2.86
N GLU A 81 1.02 13.33 -2.65
CA GLU A 81 1.43 14.26 -3.70
C GLU A 81 1.99 13.53 -4.92
N LEU A 82 2.85 12.52 -4.70
CA LEU A 82 3.38 11.71 -5.78
C LEU A 82 2.29 10.95 -6.52
N LEU A 83 1.34 10.39 -5.78
CA LEU A 83 0.27 9.61 -6.38
C LEU A 83 -0.72 10.49 -7.14
N GLU A 84 -0.98 11.70 -6.65
CA GLU A 84 -1.91 12.61 -7.30
C GLU A 84 -1.33 13.38 -8.48
N GLU A 85 -0.02 13.34 -8.64
CA GLU A 85 0.69 14.16 -9.63
C GLU A 85 0.14 14.00 -11.05
N ASN A 86 -0.28 12.80 -11.41
CA ASN A 86 -0.75 12.53 -12.76
C ASN A 86 -2.26 12.35 -12.86
N VAL A 87 -2.99 12.65 -11.80
CA VAL A 87 -4.46 12.61 -11.86
C VAL A 87 -4.95 13.79 -12.70
N ILE A 88 -5.73 13.50 -13.74
CA ILE A 88 -6.33 14.53 -14.59
C ILE A 88 -7.85 14.44 -14.52
N ALA A 89 -8.39 13.33 -15.02
CA ALA A 89 -9.83 13.11 -15.03
C ALA A 89 -10.20 11.78 -14.35
N ASP A 90 -9.23 11.12 -13.73
CA ASP A 90 -9.45 9.84 -13.08
C ASP A 90 -10.24 9.99 -11.81
N GLU A 91 -11.22 9.12 -11.61
CA GLU A 91 -12.01 9.11 -10.39
C GLU A 91 -11.31 8.24 -9.35
N VAL A 92 -10.41 8.86 -8.62
CA VAL A 92 -9.67 8.23 -7.53
C VAL A 92 -9.37 9.30 -6.48
N ASP A 93 -9.66 8.97 -5.22
CA ASP A 93 -9.39 9.84 -4.10
C ASP A 93 -8.37 9.18 -3.19
N PHE A 94 -7.39 9.96 -2.75
CA PHE A 94 -6.36 9.50 -1.83
C PHE A 94 -6.55 10.17 -0.48
N SER A 95 -6.46 9.40 0.57
CA SER A 95 -6.56 9.93 1.92
C SER A 95 -5.49 9.32 2.82
N ASP A 96 -5.02 10.13 3.79
CA ASP A 96 -4.02 9.70 4.76
C ASP A 96 -4.73 8.99 5.90
N GLU A 97 -4.53 7.68 6.00
CA GLU A 97 -5.08 6.87 7.08
C GLU A 97 -3.99 6.39 8.05
N SER A 98 -2.82 7.01 8.01
CA SER A 98 -1.68 6.55 8.80
C SER A 98 -1.99 6.49 10.31
N ALA A 99 -2.82 7.39 10.81
CA ALA A 99 -3.19 7.40 12.22
C ALA A 99 -4.18 6.30 12.59
N ASP A 100 -4.89 5.74 11.60
CA ASP A 100 -5.95 4.76 11.82
C ASP A 100 -5.45 3.32 11.76
N TRP A 101 -4.20 3.12 11.35
CA TRP A 101 -3.65 1.78 11.16
C TRP A 101 -2.43 1.57 12.03
N LYS A 102 -2.28 0.34 12.50
CA LYS A 102 -1.04 -0.11 13.12
C LYS A 102 -0.54 -1.29 12.34
N LEU A 103 0.76 -1.30 12.07
CA LEU A 103 1.39 -2.40 11.39
C LEU A 103 2.31 -3.11 12.36
N GLN A 104 2.16 -4.41 12.47
CA GLN A 104 3.03 -5.22 13.32
C GLN A 104 3.75 -6.24 12.46
N ALA A 105 5.04 -6.40 12.74
CA ALA A 105 5.82 -7.48 12.18
C ALA A 105 5.73 -8.65 13.14
N VAL A 106 5.37 -9.83 12.65
CA VAL A 106 5.21 -11.03 13.46
C VAL A 106 6.25 -12.04 13.01
N TRP A 107 7.03 -12.54 13.96
CA TRP A 107 8.10 -13.49 13.70
C TRP A 107 7.79 -14.83 14.34
N GLY A 108 8.19 -15.89 13.65
CA GLY A 108 8.00 -17.24 14.18
C GLY A 108 7.89 -18.24 13.04
N GLU A 109 8.17 -19.49 13.32
CA GLU A 109 8.06 -20.54 12.32
C GLU A 109 6.61 -20.70 11.86
N GLY A 110 6.42 -20.74 10.56
CA GLY A 110 5.11 -21.00 9.98
C GLY A 110 4.13 -19.87 10.01
N LEU A 111 4.48 -18.72 10.61
CA LEU A 111 3.54 -17.62 10.73
C LEU A 111 3.18 -16.99 9.41
N THR A 112 4.14 -16.84 8.52
CA THR A 112 3.88 -16.22 7.22
C THR A 112 2.89 -17.01 6.38
N GLU A 113 2.82 -18.31 6.60
CA GLU A 113 1.88 -19.16 5.87
C GLU A 113 0.44 -18.93 6.31
N ASN A 114 0.25 -18.54 7.57
CA ASN A 114 -1.07 -18.43 8.17
C ASN A 114 -1.63 -17.02 8.18
N LEU A 115 -0.76 -16.04 8.33
CA LEU A 115 -1.21 -14.68 8.58
C LEU A 115 -1.09 -13.75 7.39
N GLY A 116 -0.22 -14.09 6.45
CA GLY A 116 0.11 -13.15 5.40
C GLY A 116 0.84 -11.95 5.97
N PHE A 117 1.42 -11.14 5.10
CA PHE A 117 2.26 -10.04 5.55
C PHE A 117 2.17 -8.88 4.57
N PRO A 118 2.14 -7.62 5.05
CA PRO A 118 2.02 -7.20 6.45
C PRO A 118 0.61 -7.42 7.00
N LEU A 119 0.51 -7.48 8.32
CA LEU A 119 -0.77 -7.70 8.97
C LEU A 119 -1.21 -6.40 9.64
N PRO A 120 -2.30 -5.77 9.17
CA PRO A 120 -2.81 -4.56 9.80
C PRO A 120 -3.37 -4.85 11.18
N GLU A 121 -3.07 -3.97 12.13
CA GLU A 121 -3.52 -4.13 13.51
C GLU A 121 -5.03 -4.08 13.63
N THR A 122 -5.68 -3.36 12.75
CA THR A 122 -7.12 -3.15 12.79
C THR A 122 -7.92 -4.34 12.29
N GLN A 123 -7.27 -5.38 11.90
CA GLN A 123 -7.94 -6.59 11.44
C GLN A 123 -8.73 -7.28 12.53
#